data_86830be109e3a41c67c453ca108967c8
#
_entry.id   86830be109e3a41c67c453ca108967c8
#
_cell.length_a   1.000
_cell.length_b   1.000
_cell.length_c   1.000
_cell.angle_alpha   90.00
_cell.angle_beta   90.00
_cell.angle_gamma   90.00
#
_symmetry.space_group_name_H-M   'P 1'
#
loop_
_entity.id
_entity.type
_entity.pdbx_description
1 polymer ?
#
loop_
_entity_poly.entity_id
_entity_poly.type
_entity_poly.pdbx_seq_one_letter_code
_entity_poly.pdbx_strand_id
1 'polypeptide(L)'
;VLVPKVVQAGEGLINDINGASVRDGEVGIWWLGQNSFAIKCTSAVVYTDPYLSSNPHRLIPPPVNPDEVTNADIITCSHDHSDHIDPLTIPRLAEASPNARFVIPRATVRRLLELGVPEERLIPMNDGSEVELCGIRVWAIKARHERFDEHPQHGFPYLSYVFDMSGVRIYHAGDGIPYEGLISALRGYKPDIMLMPINGRDGERYRRNCIGNFTFQEAGDIAADAGARVVIPMHWGMFADNNEDVLKFVDYVTARYGNLSVKVLAIGERFIYSASDSPLGL
;
A
#
# COMPACT_ATOMS: atom_id res chain seq x y z
N VAL A 1 -4.65 22.85 2.39
CA VAL A 1 -4.30 21.43 2.27
C VAL A 1 -4.07 21.12 0.79
N LEU A 2 -2.90 20.59 0.44
CA LEU A 2 -2.64 20.09 -0.91
C LEU A 2 -3.45 18.80 -1.12
N VAL A 3 -4.17 18.74 -2.24
CA VAL A 3 -5.04 17.60 -2.60
C VAL A 3 -4.52 17.02 -3.92
N PRO A 4 -4.34 15.69 -4.03
CA PRO A 4 -3.88 15.07 -5.27
C PRO A 4 -4.91 15.27 -6.39
N LYS A 5 -4.42 15.46 -7.62
CA LYS A 5 -5.28 15.48 -8.79
C LYS A 5 -5.84 14.09 -9.07
N VAL A 6 -7.06 14.02 -9.59
CA VAL A 6 -7.64 12.80 -10.17
C VAL A 6 -7.47 12.90 -11.69
N VAL A 7 -6.72 11.97 -12.29
CA VAL A 7 -6.45 11.97 -13.74
C VAL A 7 -7.25 10.91 -14.47
N GLN A 8 -7.58 9.81 -13.77
CA GLN A 8 -8.48 8.78 -14.28
C GLN A 8 -9.40 8.26 -13.18
N ALA A 9 -10.60 7.87 -13.54
CA ALA A 9 -11.61 7.32 -12.62
C ALA A 9 -12.58 6.39 -13.35
N GLY A 10 -13.37 5.61 -12.56
CA GLY A 10 -14.44 4.72 -13.06
C GLY A 10 -13.91 3.67 -14.03
N GLU A 11 -14.76 3.31 -14.97
CA GLU A 11 -14.45 2.31 -16.02
C GLU A 11 -13.17 2.64 -16.81
N GLY A 12 -12.89 3.93 -17.04
CA GLY A 12 -11.67 4.36 -17.73
C GLY A 12 -10.39 3.93 -17.01
N LEU A 13 -10.38 4.02 -15.68
CA LEU A 13 -9.25 3.57 -14.86
C LEU A 13 -9.10 2.04 -14.89
N ILE A 14 -10.21 1.30 -14.78
CA ILE A 14 -10.17 -0.17 -14.86
C ILE A 14 -9.68 -0.63 -16.25
N ASN A 15 -10.15 0.02 -17.31
CA ASN A 15 -9.72 -0.25 -18.68
C ASN A 15 -8.21 0.06 -18.88
N ASP A 16 -7.72 1.14 -18.28
CA ASP A 16 -6.29 1.47 -18.31
C ASP A 16 -5.43 0.42 -17.58
N ILE A 17 -5.86 -0.04 -16.41
CA ILE A 17 -5.19 -1.12 -15.67
C ILE A 17 -5.19 -2.41 -16.50
N ASN A 18 -6.34 -2.80 -17.06
CA ASN A 18 -6.48 -4.01 -17.85
C ASN A 18 -5.65 -3.95 -19.12
N GLY A 19 -5.69 -2.84 -19.84
CA GLY A 19 -5.01 -2.62 -21.12
C GLY A 19 -3.51 -2.32 -21.02
N ALA A 20 -3.00 -2.02 -19.81
CA ALA A 20 -1.60 -1.70 -19.63
C ALA A 20 -0.71 -2.92 -19.99
N SER A 21 0.18 -2.72 -20.94
CA SER A 21 1.21 -3.70 -21.29
C SER A 21 2.36 -3.60 -20.29
N VAL A 22 2.62 -4.69 -19.57
CA VAL A 22 3.70 -4.82 -18.60
C VAL A 22 4.52 -6.06 -18.99
N ARG A 23 5.83 -5.92 -19.10
CA ARG A 23 6.76 -7.00 -19.44
C ARG A 23 7.38 -7.62 -18.20
N ASP A 24 8.08 -8.72 -18.34
CA ASP A 24 8.90 -9.28 -17.27
C ASP A 24 9.95 -8.26 -16.83
N GLY A 25 10.11 -8.10 -15.51
CA GLY A 25 10.95 -7.05 -14.94
C GLY A 25 10.29 -5.68 -14.89
N GLU A 26 9.00 -5.58 -15.22
CA GLU A 26 8.22 -4.34 -15.12
C GLU A 26 6.99 -4.52 -14.22
N VAL A 27 6.57 -3.40 -13.63
CA VAL A 27 5.30 -3.31 -12.89
C VAL A 27 4.58 -2.01 -13.26
N GLY A 28 3.26 -2.08 -13.37
CA GLY A 28 2.38 -0.91 -13.45
C GLY A 28 1.80 -0.60 -12.08
N ILE A 29 1.82 0.65 -11.68
CA ILE A 29 1.33 1.12 -10.37
C ILE A 29 0.36 2.26 -10.59
N TRP A 30 -0.82 2.19 -9.96
CA TRP A 30 -1.85 3.23 -9.91
C TRP A 30 -2.18 3.52 -8.46
N TRP A 31 -2.09 4.77 -8.05
CA TRP A 31 -2.54 5.18 -6.73
C TRP A 31 -4.04 5.47 -6.74
N LEU A 32 -4.76 4.90 -5.78
CA LEU A 32 -6.21 5.05 -5.64
C LEU A 32 -6.62 5.95 -4.47
N GLY A 33 -5.62 6.52 -3.79
CA GLY A 33 -5.77 7.34 -2.59
C GLY A 33 -5.48 6.58 -1.30
N GLN A 34 -5.20 7.29 -0.23
CA GLN A 34 -4.81 6.74 1.07
C GLN A 34 -3.64 5.73 0.90
N ASN A 35 -3.79 4.50 1.39
CA ASN A 35 -2.83 3.40 1.18
C ASN A 35 -3.25 2.47 0.03
N SER A 36 -4.26 2.87 -0.76
CA SER A 36 -4.83 2.03 -1.80
C SER A 36 -4.08 2.15 -3.11
N PHE A 37 -3.62 1.02 -3.64
CA PHE A 37 -2.99 0.93 -4.97
C PHE A 37 -3.57 -0.23 -5.76
N ALA A 38 -3.56 -0.11 -7.08
CA ALA A 38 -3.58 -1.23 -8.01
C ALA A 38 -2.16 -1.40 -8.54
N ILE A 39 -1.63 -2.64 -8.47
CA ILE A 39 -0.27 -2.97 -8.92
C ILE A 39 -0.38 -4.16 -9.86
N LYS A 40 0.11 -4.00 -11.09
CA LYS A 40 0.02 -5.01 -12.13
C LYS A 40 1.40 -5.50 -12.55
N CYS A 41 1.55 -6.81 -12.66
CA CYS A 41 2.64 -7.46 -13.37
C CYS A 41 2.09 -8.29 -14.55
N THR A 42 2.91 -9.09 -15.20
CA THR A 42 2.50 -9.94 -16.32
C THR A 42 1.45 -10.97 -15.95
N SER A 43 1.43 -11.44 -14.71
CA SER A 43 0.62 -12.58 -14.26
C SER A 43 -0.61 -12.20 -13.45
N ALA A 44 -0.65 -11.02 -12.81
CA ALA A 44 -1.73 -10.67 -11.89
C ALA A 44 -1.84 -9.17 -11.60
N VAL A 45 -3.00 -8.79 -11.04
CA VAL A 45 -3.28 -7.47 -10.47
C VAL A 45 -3.52 -7.60 -8.98
N VAL A 46 -2.73 -6.85 -8.20
CA VAL A 46 -2.84 -6.75 -6.74
C VAL A 46 -3.49 -5.44 -6.35
N TYR A 47 -4.47 -5.47 -5.47
CA TYR A 47 -5.03 -4.29 -4.81
C TYR A 47 -4.59 -4.27 -3.35
N THR A 48 -3.96 -3.17 -2.92
CA THR A 48 -3.50 -3.00 -1.53
C THR A 48 -4.41 -2.07 -0.77
N ASP A 49 -4.78 -2.44 0.47
CA ASP A 49 -5.60 -1.63 1.40
C ASP A 49 -6.73 -0.86 0.69
N PRO A 50 -7.65 -1.52 -0.05
CA PRO A 50 -8.61 -0.84 -0.90
C PRO A 50 -9.65 -0.09 -0.07
N TYR A 51 -9.57 1.25 -0.09
CA TYR A 51 -10.51 2.17 0.53
C TYR A 51 -11.27 2.95 -0.55
N LEU A 52 -12.32 2.33 -1.07
CA LEU A 52 -13.09 2.81 -2.23
C LEU A 52 -14.52 3.22 -1.88
N SER A 53 -14.86 3.32 -0.60
CA SER A 53 -16.15 3.82 -0.16
C SER A 53 -16.19 5.34 -0.07
N SER A 54 -17.37 5.90 -0.18
CA SER A 54 -17.63 7.32 0.05
C SER A 54 -17.57 7.62 1.56
N ASN A 55 -16.95 8.76 1.90
CA ASN A 55 -16.92 9.29 3.25
C ASN A 55 -17.06 10.81 3.16
N PRO A 56 -17.94 11.46 3.94
CA PRO A 56 -18.17 12.91 3.87
C PRO A 56 -16.93 13.77 4.24
N HIS A 57 -15.94 13.18 4.91
CA HIS A 57 -14.70 13.85 5.29
C HIS A 57 -13.58 13.71 4.25
N ARG A 58 -13.79 12.90 3.19
CA ARG A 58 -12.81 12.78 2.11
C ARG A 58 -12.74 14.09 1.31
N LEU A 59 -11.51 14.55 1.06
CA LEU A 59 -11.24 15.69 0.18
C LEU A 59 -11.33 15.31 -1.30
N ILE A 60 -11.16 14.02 -1.61
CA ILE A 60 -11.27 13.45 -2.96
C ILE A 60 -12.24 12.26 -2.96
N PRO A 61 -13.10 12.14 -3.96
CA PRO A 61 -13.98 10.98 -4.07
C PRO A 61 -13.18 9.70 -4.35
N PRO A 62 -13.76 8.51 -4.10
CA PRO A 62 -13.17 7.27 -4.58
C PRO A 62 -13.00 7.31 -6.11
N PRO A 63 -11.84 6.90 -6.65
CA PRO A 63 -11.59 6.96 -8.09
C PRO A 63 -12.36 5.89 -8.87
N VAL A 64 -12.80 4.83 -8.21
CA VAL A 64 -13.54 3.72 -8.83
C VAL A 64 -14.57 3.18 -7.84
N ASN A 65 -15.70 2.73 -8.35
CA ASN A 65 -16.69 2.01 -7.55
C ASN A 65 -16.16 0.59 -7.28
N PRO A 66 -16.25 0.06 -6.06
CA PRO A 66 -15.82 -1.32 -5.78
C PRO A 66 -16.40 -2.38 -6.71
N ASP A 67 -17.65 -2.21 -7.17
CA ASP A 67 -18.31 -3.15 -8.08
C ASP A 67 -17.70 -3.18 -9.50
N GLU A 68 -16.94 -2.14 -9.87
CA GLU A 68 -16.25 -2.05 -11.15
C GLU A 68 -14.91 -2.77 -11.14
N VAL A 69 -14.36 -3.11 -9.95
CA VAL A 69 -13.09 -3.78 -9.79
C VAL A 69 -13.25 -5.29 -10.00
N THR A 70 -13.30 -5.69 -11.26
CA THR A 70 -13.52 -7.09 -11.68
C THR A 70 -12.20 -7.83 -11.98
N ASN A 71 -11.08 -7.18 -11.82
CA ASN A 71 -9.76 -7.62 -12.26
C ASN A 71 -8.76 -7.86 -11.12
N ALA A 72 -9.22 -7.91 -9.86
CA ALA A 72 -8.34 -8.23 -8.75
C ALA A 72 -8.06 -9.75 -8.69
N ASP A 73 -6.78 -10.11 -8.66
CA ASP A 73 -6.31 -11.47 -8.40
C ASP A 73 -5.94 -11.65 -6.91
N ILE A 74 -5.32 -10.60 -6.33
CA ILE A 74 -4.92 -10.56 -4.94
C ILE A 74 -5.38 -9.24 -4.33
N ILE A 75 -5.97 -9.30 -3.15
CA ILE A 75 -6.31 -8.14 -2.32
C ILE A 75 -5.54 -8.27 -1.02
N THR A 76 -4.77 -7.26 -0.64
CA THR A 76 -4.07 -7.27 0.63
C THR A 76 -4.65 -6.23 1.57
N CYS A 77 -4.76 -6.57 2.86
CA CYS A 77 -5.11 -5.62 3.90
C CYS A 77 -4.03 -5.65 4.98
N SER A 78 -3.55 -4.49 5.37
CA SER A 78 -2.46 -4.36 6.33
C SER A 78 -2.92 -4.49 7.78
N HIS A 79 -4.13 -4.03 8.12
CA HIS A 79 -4.69 -4.08 9.47
C HIS A 79 -6.19 -3.72 9.49
N ASP A 80 -6.86 -3.84 10.67
CA ASP A 80 -8.30 -3.63 10.84
C ASP A 80 -8.65 -2.17 11.24
N HIS A 81 -8.20 -1.19 10.45
CA HIS A 81 -8.82 0.14 10.44
C HIS A 81 -9.74 0.27 9.23
N SER A 82 -10.74 1.13 9.33
CA SER A 82 -11.82 1.24 8.34
C SER A 82 -11.38 1.78 6.97
N ASP A 83 -10.21 2.37 6.88
CA ASP A 83 -9.59 2.83 5.63
C ASP A 83 -8.56 1.82 5.06
N HIS A 84 -8.47 0.60 5.67
CA HIS A 84 -7.64 -0.53 5.21
C HIS A 84 -8.49 -1.81 5.04
N ILE A 85 -9.35 -2.16 6.02
CA ILE A 85 -10.42 -3.15 5.87
C ILE A 85 -11.74 -2.39 5.85
N ASP A 86 -12.02 -1.76 4.73
CA ASP A 86 -13.22 -0.95 4.54
C ASP A 86 -14.48 -1.84 4.46
N PRO A 87 -15.39 -1.73 5.43
CA PRO A 87 -16.57 -2.58 5.49
C PRO A 87 -17.56 -2.36 4.33
N LEU A 88 -17.46 -1.25 3.62
CA LEU A 88 -18.29 -0.95 2.46
C LEU A 88 -17.61 -1.33 1.13
N THR A 89 -16.30 -1.44 1.13
CA THR A 89 -15.52 -1.83 -0.07
C THR A 89 -15.29 -3.34 -0.14
N ILE A 90 -14.86 -3.98 0.95
CA ILE A 90 -14.42 -5.39 0.96
C ILE A 90 -15.49 -6.36 0.46
N PRO A 91 -16.75 -6.31 0.94
CA PRO A 91 -17.80 -7.23 0.45
C PRO A 91 -18.03 -7.11 -1.06
N ARG A 92 -18.08 -5.87 -1.57
CA ARG A 92 -18.32 -5.56 -2.97
C ARG A 92 -17.17 -5.99 -3.88
N LEU A 93 -15.91 -5.79 -3.42
CA LEU A 93 -14.73 -6.33 -4.11
C LEU A 93 -14.74 -7.85 -4.13
N ALA A 94 -15.14 -8.49 -3.03
CA ALA A 94 -15.23 -9.95 -2.97
C ALA A 94 -16.26 -10.50 -3.95
N GLU A 95 -17.35 -9.78 -4.20
CA GLU A 95 -18.36 -10.13 -5.20
C GLU A 95 -17.89 -9.83 -6.63
N ALA A 96 -17.35 -8.62 -6.87
CA ALA A 96 -16.90 -8.19 -8.20
C ALA A 96 -15.69 -8.98 -8.74
N SER A 97 -14.78 -9.39 -7.86
CA SER A 97 -13.62 -10.22 -8.16
C SER A 97 -13.70 -11.57 -7.43
N PRO A 98 -14.56 -12.51 -7.87
CA PRO A 98 -14.90 -13.72 -7.12
C PRO A 98 -13.72 -14.70 -6.94
N ASN A 99 -12.69 -14.60 -7.77
CA ASN A 99 -11.50 -15.44 -7.70
C ASN A 99 -10.35 -14.81 -6.89
N ALA A 100 -10.47 -13.54 -6.48
CA ALA A 100 -9.42 -12.85 -5.74
C ALA A 100 -9.14 -13.52 -4.38
N ARG A 101 -7.86 -13.62 -4.02
CA ARG A 101 -7.40 -14.12 -2.73
C ARG A 101 -7.08 -12.93 -1.81
N PHE A 102 -7.44 -13.05 -0.55
CA PHE A 102 -7.24 -12.01 0.45
C PHE A 102 -6.05 -12.35 1.34
N VAL A 103 -4.94 -11.64 1.17
CA VAL A 103 -3.74 -11.75 2.01
C VAL A 103 -3.89 -10.75 3.17
N ILE A 104 -4.00 -11.25 4.38
CA ILE A 104 -4.43 -10.49 5.54
C ILE A 104 -3.66 -10.88 6.80
N PRO A 105 -3.54 -10.01 7.82
CA PRO A 105 -3.08 -10.43 9.12
C PRO A 105 -3.97 -11.54 9.68
N ARG A 106 -3.38 -12.57 10.29
CA ARG A 106 -4.15 -13.64 10.94
C ARG A 106 -5.13 -13.10 11.98
N ALA A 107 -4.78 -12.02 12.64
CA ALA A 107 -5.63 -11.35 13.62
C ALA A 107 -6.94 -10.79 13.03
N THR A 108 -7.00 -10.56 11.71
CA THR A 108 -8.16 -9.96 11.03
C THR A 108 -9.07 -10.97 10.34
N VAL A 109 -8.77 -12.27 10.40
CA VAL A 109 -9.57 -13.36 9.78
C VAL A 109 -11.04 -13.24 10.15
N ARG A 110 -11.35 -13.13 11.44
CA ARG A 110 -12.72 -12.99 11.92
C ARG A 110 -13.43 -11.80 11.27
N ARG A 111 -12.73 -10.68 11.15
CA ARG A 111 -13.28 -9.46 10.54
C ARG A 111 -13.68 -9.67 9.09
N LEU A 112 -12.84 -10.33 8.28
CA LEU A 112 -13.15 -10.62 6.88
C LEU A 112 -14.31 -11.61 6.74
N LEU A 113 -14.39 -12.62 7.60
CA LEU A 113 -15.53 -13.55 7.64
C LEU A 113 -16.84 -12.84 7.98
N GLU A 114 -16.84 -11.93 8.95
CA GLU A 114 -17.99 -11.09 9.31
C GLU A 114 -18.42 -10.18 8.14
N LEU A 115 -17.49 -9.78 7.27
CA LEU A 115 -17.75 -9.02 6.04
C LEU A 115 -18.18 -9.90 4.85
N GLY A 116 -18.33 -11.22 5.06
CA GLY A 116 -18.83 -12.14 4.05
C GLY A 116 -17.79 -12.66 3.06
N VAL A 117 -16.49 -12.45 3.30
CA VAL A 117 -15.44 -13.05 2.48
C VAL A 117 -15.33 -14.54 2.81
N PRO A 118 -15.46 -15.46 1.83
CA PRO A 118 -15.35 -16.91 2.08
C PRO A 118 -13.99 -17.31 2.66
N GLU A 119 -13.99 -18.23 3.64
CA GLU A 119 -12.77 -18.65 4.36
C GLU A 119 -11.70 -19.20 3.43
N GLU A 120 -12.08 -19.95 2.42
CA GLU A 120 -11.18 -20.54 1.42
C GLU A 120 -10.44 -19.51 0.57
N ARG A 121 -10.89 -18.25 0.57
CA ARG A 121 -10.24 -17.14 -0.11
C ARG A 121 -9.25 -16.38 0.78
N LEU A 122 -9.28 -16.60 2.08
CA LEU A 122 -8.40 -15.94 3.04
C LEU A 122 -7.04 -16.62 3.10
N ILE A 123 -5.98 -15.80 3.11
CA ILE A 123 -4.59 -16.20 3.31
C ILE A 123 -4.07 -15.49 4.56
N PRO A 124 -4.22 -16.09 5.72
CA PRO A 124 -3.81 -15.49 6.98
C PRO A 124 -2.28 -15.48 7.11
N MET A 125 -1.70 -14.28 7.28
CA MET A 125 -0.28 -14.07 7.41
C MET A 125 0.09 -13.60 8.83
N ASN A 126 1.36 -13.74 9.16
CA ASN A 126 1.98 -13.15 10.35
C ASN A 126 3.40 -12.71 9.99
N ASP A 127 4.10 -12.06 10.93
CA ASP A 127 5.53 -11.70 10.76
C ASP A 127 6.35 -12.92 10.29
N GLY A 128 7.15 -12.73 9.24
CA GLY A 128 7.95 -13.77 8.62
C GLY A 128 7.19 -14.79 7.75
N SER A 129 5.87 -14.65 7.59
CA SER A 129 5.11 -15.51 6.68
C SER A 129 5.43 -15.17 5.22
N GLU A 130 5.39 -16.22 4.39
CA GLU A 130 5.56 -16.15 2.93
C GLU A 130 4.45 -16.94 2.25
N VAL A 131 3.97 -16.43 1.11
CA VAL A 131 3.04 -17.14 0.22
C VAL A 131 3.34 -16.81 -1.24
N GLU A 132 3.12 -17.77 -2.13
CA GLU A 132 3.16 -17.58 -3.57
C GLU A 132 1.75 -17.72 -4.16
N LEU A 133 1.28 -16.69 -4.85
CA LEU A 133 -0.05 -16.62 -5.45
C LEU A 133 0.06 -15.98 -6.83
N CYS A 134 -0.53 -16.58 -7.85
CA CYS A 134 -0.56 -16.03 -9.22
C CYS A 134 0.84 -15.63 -9.76
N GLY A 135 1.90 -16.36 -9.37
CA GLY A 135 3.27 -16.04 -9.75
C GLY A 135 3.89 -14.84 -9.00
N ILE A 136 3.22 -14.35 -7.97
CA ILE A 136 3.71 -13.29 -7.09
C ILE A 136 4.08 -13.92 -5.74
N ARG A 137 5.27 -13.62 -5.25
CA ARG A 137 5.68 -13.97 -3.89
C ARG A 137 5.40 -12.80 -2.96
N VAL A 138 4.71 -13.07 -1.85
CA VAL A 138 4.35 -12.08 -0.85
C VAL A 138 4.94 -12.48 0.49
N TRP A 139 5.71 -11.57 1.09
CA TRP A 139 6.20 -11.70 2.47
C TRP A 139 5.48 -10.70 3.36
N ALA A 140 5.18 -11.13 4.57
CA ALA A 140 4.64 -10.28 5.62
C ALA A 140 5.72 -9.92 6.64
N ILE A 141 5.75 -8.66 7.03
CA ILE A 141 6.64 -8.10 8.05
C ILE A 141 5.74 -7.42 9.09
N LYS A 142 5.99 -7.65 10.37
CA LYS A 142 5.27 -6.93 11.42
C LYS A 142 5.41 -5.42 11.24
N ALA A 143 4.33 -4.70 11.40
CA ALA A 143 4.32 -3.25 11.48
C ALA A 143 4.05 -2.83 12.92
N ARG A 144 4.54 -1.64 13.29
CA ARG A 144 4.23 -1.00 14.55
C ARG A 144 3.41 0.24 14.24
N HIS A 145 2.13 0.21 14.58
CA HIS A 145 1.29 1.39 14.35
C HIS A 145 1.44 2.37 15.53
N GLU A 146 0.88 2.11 16.68
CA GLU A 146 1.26 2.79 17.93
C GLU A 146 2.12 1.85 18.79
N ARG A 147 1.68 0.60 18.83
CA ARG A 147 2.35 -0.53 19.48
C ARG A 147 2.38 -1.69 18.51
N PHE A 148 3.01 -2.78 18.88
CA PHE A 148 2.97 -4.01 18.09
C PHE A 148 1.64 -4.76 18.28
N ASP A 149 1.03 -4.63 19.44
CA ASP A 149 -0.24 -5.27 19.84
C ASP A 149 -0.26 -6.78 19.54
N GLU A 150 0.90 -7.44 19.66
CA GLU A 150 1.06 -8.87 19.38
C GLU A 150 0.13 -9.69 20.28
N HIS A 151 -0.72 -10.51 19.63
CA HIS A 151 -1.62 -11.41 20.33
C HIS A 151 -1.02 -12.82 20.37
N PRO A 152 -1.00 -13.51 21.55
CA PRO A 152 -0.35 -14.82 21.69
C PRO A 152 -0.83 -15.89 20.71
N GLN A 153 -2.11 -15.84 20.28
CA GLN A 153 -2.72 -16.83 19.38
C GLN A 153 -2.81 -16.34 17.93
N HIS A 154 -2.90 -15.02 17.70
CA HIS A 154 -3.18 -14.44 16.39
C HIS A 154 -1.99 -13.70 15.80
N GLY A 155 -0.91 -13.53 16.57
CA GLY A 155 0.28 -12.80 16.13
C GLY A 155 0.07 -11.30 16.02
N PHE A 156 0.75 -10.66 15.08
CA PHE A 156 0.73 -9.22 14.88
C PHE A 156 -0.51 -8.78 14.09
N PRO A 157 -1.33 -7.82 14.62
CA PRO A 157 -2.50 -7.30 13.92
C PRO A 157 -2.16 -6.30 12.82
N TYR A 158 -0.96 -5.73 12.84
CA TYR A 158 -0.45 -4.80 11.85
C TYR A 158 0.67 -5.46 11.06
N LEU A 159 0.52 -5.51 9.74
CA LEU A 159 1.52 -6.05 8.83
C LEU A 159 1.80 -5.07 7.70
N SER A 160 3.04 -5.05 7.27
CA SER A 160 3.46 -4.54 5.96
C SER A 160 3.79 -5.72 5.05
N TYR A 161 3.81 -5.48 3.74
CA TYR A 161 4.04 -6.53 2.77
C TYR A 161 5.17 -6.19 1.81
N VAL A 162 5.94 -7.19 1.43
CA VAL A 162 6.85 -7.11 0.29
C VAL A 162 6.33 -8.04 -0.79
N PHE A 163 6.19 -7.54 -1.99
CA PHE A 163 5.78 -8.29 -3.18
C PHE A 163 6.99 -8.46 -4.09
N ASP A 164 7.28 -9.68 -4.53
CA ASP A 164 8.15 -9.93 -5.67
C ASP A 164 7.27 -10.20 -6.89
N MET A 165 7.23 -9.22 -7.79
CA MET A 165 6.39 -9.22 -8.98
C MET A 165 7.29 -9.19 -10.22
N SER A 166 7.50 -10.34 -10.83
CA SER A 166 8.37 -10.46 -12.02
C SER A 166 9.81 -9.92 -11.80
N GLY A 167 10.35 -10.10 -10.59
CA GLY A 167 11.69 -9.64 -10.22
C GLY A 167 11.78 -8.18 -9.75
N VAL A 168 10.65 -7.46 -9.72
CA VAL A 168 10.56 -6.13 -9.07
C VAL A 168 10.01 -6.32 -7.66
N ARG A 169 10.71 -5.79 -6.66
CA ARG A 169 10.29 -5.88 -5.26
C ARG A 169 9.68 -4.57 -4.77
N ILE A 170 8.45 -4.67 -4.31
CA ILE A 170 7.66 -3.54 -3.83
C ILE A 170 7.35 -3.74 -2.36
N TYR A 171 7.71 -2.78 -1.53
CA TYR A 171 7.29 -2.73 -0.13
C TYR A 171 6.08 -1.81 0.02
N HIS A 172 5.01 -2.32 0.58
CA HIS A 172 3.84 -1.57 1.01
C HIS A 172 3.84 -1.51 2.53
N ALA A 173 4.08 -0.32 3.08
CA ALA A 173 4.25 -0.14 4.51
C ALA A 173 2.97 -0.41 5.32
N GLY A 174 1.78 -0.25 4.70
CA GLY A 174 0.56 -0.08 5.47
C GLY A 174 0.67 1.17 6.33
N ASP A 175 0.03 1.18 7.48
CA ASP A 175 0.24 2.18 8.51
C ASP A 175 1.31 1.75 9.50
N GLY A 176 2.14 2.70 9.94
CA GLY A 176 3.21 2.34 10.87
C GLY A 176 4.10 3.48 11.29
N ILE A 177 4.94 3.17 12.27
CA ILE A 177 6.00 4.04 12.79
C ILE A 177 7.32 3.26 12.86
N PRO A 178 8.48 3.93 12.88
CA PRO A 178 9.78 3.26 12.98
C PRO A 178 9.89 2.38 14.23
N TYR A 179 10.59 1.26 14.09
CA TYR A 179 10.96 0.39 15.20
C TYR A 179 12.33 -0.26 14.95
N GLU A 180 12.95 -0.71 16.05
CA GLU A 180 14.24 -1.37 15.99
C GLU A 180 14.15 -2.68 15.17
N GLY A 181 15.02 -2.81 14.16
CA GLY A 181 15.08 -3.95 13.25
C GLY A 181 14.34 -3.76 11.93
N LEU A 182 13.46 -2.74 11.76
CA LEU A 182 12.73 -2.50 10.52
C LEU A 182 13.67 -2.35 9.31
N ILE A 183 14.66 -1.47 9.40
CA ILE A 183 15.62 -1.22 8.30
C ILE A 183 16.42 -2.48 7.98
N SER A 184 16.82 -3.23 9.00
CA SER A 184 17.56 -4.48 8.80
C SER A 184 16.72 -5.52 8.07
N ALA A 185 15.43 -5.66 8.42
CA ALA A 185 14.50 -6.53 7.73
C ALA A 185 14.32 -6.10 6.27
N LEU A 186 14.06 -4.81 6.01
CA LEU A 186 13.88 -4.27 4.67
C LEU A 186 15.11 -4.46 3.78
N ARG A 187 16.32 -4.28 4.32
CA ARG A 187 17.57 -4.56 3.59
C ARG A 187 17.69 -6.03 3.18
N GLY A 188 17.15 -6.96 3.97
CA GLY A 188 17.09 -8.37 3.63
C GLY A 188 16.20 -8.64 2.41
N TYR A 189 15.09 -7.94 2.29
CA TYR A 189 14.17 -8.05 1.16
C TYR A 189 14.59 -7.25 -0.08
N LYS A 190 15.41 -6.21 0.08
CA LYS A 190 15.92 -5.35 -1.00
C LYS A 190 14.80 -4.79 -1.89
N PRO A 191 13.86 -4.00 -1.37
CA PRO A 191 12.78 -3.43 -2.17
C PRO A 191 13.35 -2.43 -3.19
N ASP A 192 12.86 -2.51 -4.43
CA ASP A 192 13.13 -1.52 -5.48
C ASP A 192 12.27 -0.28 -5.27
N ILE A 193 11.01 -0.49 -4.89
CA ILE A 193 10.01 0.54 -4.70
C ILE A 193 9.46 0.43 -3.27
N MET A 194 9.31 1.58 -2.61
CA MET A 194 8.65 1.64 -1.30
C MET A 194 7.46 2.59 -1.33
N LEU A 195 6.29 2.07 -0.96
CA LEU A 195 5.05 2.83 -0.78
C LEU A 195 4.96 3.18 0.71
N MET A 196 5.14 4.46 1.03
CA MET A 196 5.35 4.92 2.40
C MET A 196 4.32 5.98 2.82
N PRO A 197 3.60 5.79 3.95
CA PRO A 197 2.74 6.84 4.48
C PRO A 197 3.59 8.00 5.00
N ILE A 198 3.13 9.23 4.74
CA ILE A 198 3.85 10.46 5.11
C ILE A 198 3.04 11.40 5.99
N ASN A 199 1.81 11.06 6.35
CA ASN A 199 0.91 11.93 7.12
C ASN A 199 1.46 12.30 8.52
N GLY A 200 2.44 11.56 9.03
CA GLY A 200 3.09 11.87 10.30
C GLY A 200 2.21 11.62 11.53
N ARG A 201 2.69 12.10 12.67
CA ARG A 201 2.03 12.01 13.96
C ARG A 201 2.39 13.22 14.82
N ASP A 202 1.49 13.62 15.70
CA ASP A 202 1.69 14.69 16.66
C ASP A 202 0.74 14.57 17.85
N GLY A 203 1.00 15.35 18.90
CA GLY A 203 0.21 15.31 20.13
C GLY A 203 -1.23 15.82 19.96
N GLU A 204 -1.53 16.62 18.95
CA GLU A 204 -2.89 17.08 18.69
C GLU A 204 -3.74 15.98 18.09
N ARG A 205 -3.22 15.28 17.07
CA ARG A 205 -3.86 14.08 16.49
C ARG A 205 -4.08 13.01 17.56
N TYR A 206 -3.06 12.76 18.37
CA TYR A 206 -3.16 11.80 19.48
C TYR A 206 -4.29 12.13 20.47
N ARG A 207 -4.44 13.40 20.85
CA ARG A 207 -5.55 13.83 21.71
C ARG A 207 -6.93 13.62 21.08
N ARG A 208 -7.02 13.59 19.77
CA ARG A 208 -8.24 13.29 19.00
C ARG A 208 -8.40 11.80 18.69
N ASN A 209 -7.58 10.94 19.29
CA ASN A 209 -7.53 9.50 19.02
C ASN A 209 -7.24 9.17 17.55
N CYS A 210 -6.47 10.04 16.88
CA CYS A 210 -5.98 9.81 15.53
C CYS A 210 -4.54 9.30 15.63
N ILE A 211 -4.37 7.99 15.48
CA ILE A 211 -3.07 7.35 15.47
C ILE A 211 -2.38 7.71 14.16
N GLY A 212 -1.19 8.28 14.26
CA GLY A 212 -0.44 8.71 13.08
C GLY A 212 0.59 7.68 12.62
N ASN A 213 1.27 8.04 11.55
CA ASN A 213 2.22 7.20 10.83
C ASN A 213 3.64 7.77 10.84
N PHE A 214 4.50 7.25 9.96
CA PHE A 214 5.82 7.82 9.71
C PHE A 214 5.69 9.31 9.42
N THR A 215 6.59 10.10 9.97
CA THR A 215 6.78 11.46 9.47
C THR A 215 7.37 11.40 8.06
N PHE A 216 7.23 12.46 7.28
CA PHE A 216 7.77 12.48 5.93
C PHE A 216 9.31 12.30 5.92
N GLN A 217 10.02 12.78 6.95
CA GLN A 217 11.46 12.55 7.11
C GLN A 217 11.76 11.07 7.34
N GLU A 218 11.07 10.43 8.30
CA GLU A 218 11.25 9.01 8.60
C GLU A 218 10.97 8.12 7.38
N ALA A 219 9.93 8.44 6.63
CA ALA A 219 9.58 7.72 5.39
C ALA A 219 10.71 7.80 4.34
N GLY A 220 11.29 8.98 4.14
CA GLY A 220 12.41 9.20 3.25
C GLY A 220 13.69 8.52 3.73
N ASP A 221 14.04 8.70 5.02
CA ASP A 221 15.24 8.12 5.62
C ASP A 221 15.21 6.58 5.57
N ILE A 222 14.08 5.97 5.91
CA ILE A 222 13.92 4.51 5.88
C ILE A 222 14.02 3.98 4.44
N ALA A 223 13.42 4.65 3.47
CA ALA A 223 13.49 4.23 2.07
C ALA A 223 14.95 4.29 1.54
N ALA A 224 15.68 5.35 1.86
CA ALA A 224 17.09 5.48 1.53
C ALA A 224 17.96 4.42 2.22
N ASP A 225 17.76 4.23 3.53
CA ASP A 225 18.52 3.27 4.33
C ASP A 225 18.22 1.81 3.96
N ALA A 226 17.01 1.52 3.50
CA ALA A 226 16.65 0.20 2.95
C ALA A 226 17.28 -0.05 1.58
N GLY A 227 17.77 0.98 0.90
CA GLY A 227 18.38 0.91 -0.42
C GLY A 227 17.36 0.89 -1.56
N ALA A 228 16.16 1.44 -1.34
CA ALA A 228 15.15 1.57 -2.38
C ALA A 228 15.62 2.52 -3.49
N ARG A 229 15.13 2.30 -4.70
CA ARG A 229 15.39 3.16 -5.86
C ARG A 229 14.32 4.22 -6.03
N VAL A 230 13.09 3.86 -5.70
CA VAL A 230 11.92 4.74 -5.81
C VAL A 230 11.15 4.72 -4.50
N VAL A 231 10.75 5.89 -4.02
CA VAL A 231 9.78 6.00 -2.94
C VAL A 231 8.53 6.74 -3.45
N ILE A 232 7.37 6.17 -3.15
CA ILE A 232 6.06 6.73 -3.51
C ILE A 232 5.36 7.11 -2.21
N PRO A 233 5.10 8.41 -1.96
CA PRO A 233 4.38 8.84 -0.77
C PRO A 233 2.89 8.49 -0.88
N MET A 234 2.33 7.97 0.21
CA MET A 234 0.92 7.65 0.35
C MET A 234 0.37 8.22 1.66
N HIS A 235 -0.91 8.01 1.95
CA HIS A 235 -1.62 8.47 3.14
C HIS A 235 -1.56 10.01 3.33
N TRP A 236 -1.73 10.75 2.23
CA TRP A 236 -1.80 12.21 2.22
C TRP A 236 -2.92 12.68 1.28
N GLY A 237 -3.40 13.91 1.50
CA GLY A 237 -4.39 14.55 0.64
C GLY A 237 -5.81 13.99 0.70
N MET A 238 -6.08 12.99 1.56
CA MET A 238 -7.40 12.37 1.71
C MET A 238 -8.25 13.05 2.79
N PHE A 239 -7.68 13.34 3.95
CA PHE A 239 -8.36 13.94 5.09
C PHE A 239 -7.62 15.21 5.53
N ALA A 240 -8.37 16.31 5.76
CA ALA A 240 -7.76 17.60 6.08
C ALA A 240 -7.01 17.61 7.41
N ASP A 241 -7.51 16.84 8.37
CA ASP A 241 -7.02 16.79 9.76
C ASP A 241 -6.00 15.67 10.01
N ASN A 242 -5.75 14.81 9.02
CA ASN A 242 -4.74 13.76 9.06
C ASN A 242 -3.93 13.77 7.77
N ASN A 243 -3.16 14.83 7.58
CA ASN A 243 -2.47 15.12 6.32
C ASN A 243 -1.06 15.67 6.56
N GLU A 244 -0.23 15.56 5.53
CA GLU A 244 1.04 16.28 5.40
C GLU A 244 1.15 16.87 3.99
N ASP A 245 1.96 17.91 3.84
CA ASP A 245 2.27 18.50 2.55
C ASP A 245 3.32 17.63 1.82
N VAL A 246 2.91 16.98 0.76
CA VAL A 246 3.79 16.12 -0.03
C VAL A 246 5.00 16.84 -0.61
N LEU A 247 4.93 18.16 -0.82
CA LEU A 247 6.07 18.93 -1.33
C LEU A 247 7.21 18.97 -0.32
N LYS A 248 6.92 18.99 0.99
CA LYS A 248 7.97 18.89 2.02
C LYS A 248 8.71 17.55 1.93
N PHE A 249 7.98 16.47 1.64
CA PHE A 249 8.60 15.15 1.43
C PHE A 249 9.51 15.16 0.21
N VAL A 250 9.01 15.69 -0.91
CA VAL A 250 9.81 15.79 -2.15
C VAL A 250 11.08 16.61 -1.91
N ASP A 251 10.95 17.80 -1.34
CA ASP A 251 12.09 18.67 -1.05
C ASP A 251 13.11 18.01 -0.13
N TYR A 252 12.62 17.36 0.94
CA TYR A 252 13.47 16.66 1.91
C TYR A 252 14.29 15.53 1.26
N VAL A 253 13.62 14.64 0.55
CA VAL A 253 14.28 13.48 -0.08
C VAL A 253 15.23 13.92 -1.17
N THR A 254 14.80 14.84 -2.05
CA THR A 254 15.62 15.32 -3.17
C THR A 254 16.88 16.06 -2.69
N ALA A 255 16.78 16.84 -1.63
CA ALA A 255 17.92 17.56 -1.08
C ALA A 255 18.93 16.63 -0.37
N ARG A 256 18.47 15.48 0.14
CA ARG A 256 19.25 14.62 1.03
C ARG A 256 19.80 13.37 0.36
N TYR A 257 19.07 12.81 -0.61
CA TYR A 257 19.37 11.50 -1.20
C TYR A 257 19.43 11.53 -2.72
N GLY A 258 20.65 11.52 -3.28
CA GLY A 258 20.88 11.60 -4.73
C GLY A 258 20.50 10.35 -5.53
N ASN A 259 20.36 9.21 -4.86
CA ASN A 259 20.08 7.88 -5.46
C ASN A 259 18.69 7.34 -5.12
N LEU A 260 17.86 8.11 -4.42
CA LEU A 260 16.47 7.76 -4.15
C LEU A 260 15.56 8.70 -4.94
N SER A 261 14.83 8.16 -5.91
CA SER A 261 13.86 8.92 -6.69
C SER A 261 12.52 9.02 -5.95
N VAL A 262 11.93 10.21 -5.93
CA VAL A 262 10.56 10.40 -5.43
C VAL A 262 9.60 10.39 -6.61
N LYS A 263 8.59 9.54 -6.57
CA LYS A 263 7.48 9.56 -7.52
C LYS A 263 6.18 9.92 -6.78
N VAL A 264 5.72 11.15 -6.94
CA VAL A 264 4.40 11.58 -6.47
C VAL A 264 3.38 11.24 -7.57
N LEU A 265 2.43 10.38 -7.25
CA LEU A 265 1.37 9.99 -8.18
C LEU A 265 0.13 10.87 -8.01
N ALA A 266 -0.50 11.21 -9.12
CA ALA A 266 -1.89 11.63 -9.11
C ALA A 266 -2.82 10.40 -8.98
N ILE A 267 -4.05 10.61 -8.53
CA ILE A 267 -5.03 9.52 -8.42
C ILE A 267 -5.37 8.98 -9.82
N GLY A 268 -5.20 7.65 -9.98
CA GLY A 268 -5.41 6.97 -11.25
C GLY A 268 -4.32 7.19 -12.29
N GLU A 269 -3.21 7.87 -11.94
CA GLU A 269 -2.04 7.97 -12.81
C GLU A 269 -1.35 6.63 -12.95
N ARG A 270 -1.06 6.23 -14.19
CA ARG A 270 -0.26 5.05 -14.49
C ARG A 270 1.24 5.36 -14.37
N PHE A 271 1.94 4.63 -13.54
CA PHE A 271 3.39 4.62 -13.45
C PHE A 271 3.92 3.23 -13.80
N ILE A 272 4.74 3.13 -14.84
CA ILE A 272 5.45 1.89 -15.18
C ILE A 272 6.87 2.02 -14.63
N TYR A 273 7.27 1.04 -13.81
CA TYR A 273 8.64 0.88 -13.35
C TYR A 273 9.26 -0.31 -14.05
N SER A 274 10.51 -0.16 -14.50
CA SER A 274 11.32 -1.23 -15.07
C SER A 274 12.60 -1.41 -14.26
N ALA A 275 12.91 -2.64 -13.89
CA ALA A 275 14.16 -2.96 -13.22
C ALA A 275 15.40 -2.67 -14.11
N SER A 276 15.20 -2.68 -15.45
CA SER A 276 16.25 -2.38 -16.43
C SER A 276 16.58 -0.88 -16.57
N ASP A 277 15.65 0.01 -16.16
CA ASP A 277 15.84 1.47 -16.24
C ASP A 277 16.73 2.00 -15.11
N SER A 278 17.27 1.11 -14.29
CA SER A 278 18.25 1.45 -13.29
C SER A 278 19.51 1.99 -14.01
N PRO A 279 19.97 3.20 -13.69
CA PRO A 279 21.29 3.61 -14.15
C PRO A 279 22.29 2.58 -13.64
N LEU A 280 22.90 1.85 -14.56
CA LEU A 280 24.00 0.94 -14.26
C LEU A 280 24.99 1.72 -13.40
N GLY A 281 25.21 1.23 -12.17
CA GLY A 281 26.20 1.81 -11.29
C GLY A 281 27.54 1.92 -12.00
N LEU A 282 28.06 3.11 -12.00
CA LEU A 282 29.49 3.36 -12.13
C LEU A 282 30.14 3.10 -10.77
#